data_2ddf4bef06229e5ec607b4724bb7d497
#
_entry.id   2ddf4bef06229e5ec607b4724bb7d497
#
_cell.length_a   1.000
_cell.length_b   1.000
_cell.length_c   1.000
_cell.angle_alpha   90.00
_cell.angle_beta   90.00
_cell.angle_gamma   90.00
#
_symmetry.space_group_name_H-M   'P 1'
#
loop_
_entity.id
_entity.type
_entity.pdbx_description
1 polymer ?
#
loop_
_entity_poly.entity_id
_entity_poly.type
_entity_poly.pdbx_seq_one_letter_code
_entity_poly.pdbx_strand_id
1 'polypeptide(L)'
;MKEREIEPGTPEINKKYSIVVDRKGPYLVYGHPLLKQQFIVQNDEGSSWSYRDGIEYDMNDEPTALCRCGASANKPYCDGAHLNTNWDPTLTADNIPLLKDADVVDGPTLELTDNEKYCAFAR
;
A
#
# COMPACT_ATOMS: atom_id res chain seq x y z
N MET A 1 10.73 -34.55 4.31
CA MET A 1 10.18 -33.41 5.04
C MET A 1 8.85 -33.02 4.43
N LYS A 2 7.83 -32.90 5.24
CA LYS A 2 6.51 -32.47 4.74
C LYS A 2 6.60 -31.05 4.21
N GLU A 3 6.20 -30.85 2.96
CA GLU A 3 5.93 -29.50 2.47
C GLU A 3 4.95 -28.78 3.41
N ARG A 4 5.35 -27.63 3.89
CA ARG A 4 4.41 -26.75 4.57
C ARG A 4 3.54 -26.08 3.54
N GLU A 5 2.29 -26.42 3.54
CA GLU A 5 1.30 -25.60 2.88
C GLU A 5 1.19 -24.29 3.66
N ILE A 6 1.55 -23.21 3.01
CA ILE A 6 1.16 -21.88 3.48
C ILE A 6 -0.29 -21.73 3.08
N GLU A 7 -1.19 -21.84 4.05
CA GLU A 7 -2.58 -21.47 3.80
C GLU A 7 -2.64 -19.97 3.47
N PRO A 8 -3.06 -19.60 2.26
CA PRO A 8 -3.38 -18.21 2.00
C PRO A 8 -4.50 -17.81 2.97
N GLY A 9 -4.28 -16.74 3.72
CA GLY A 9 -5.33 -16.17 4.53
C GLY A 9 -6.57 -15.95 3.67
N THR A 10 -7.74 -16.26 4.18
CA THR A 10 -8.99 -15.95 3.50
C THR A 10 -9.20 -14.45 3.64
N PRO A 11 -9.06 -13.64 2.57
CA PRO A 11 -9.34 -12.23 2.68
C PRO A 11 -10.83 -12.07 2.95
N GLU A 12 -11.18 -11.49 4.08
CA GLU A 12 -12.50 -10.93 4.25
C GLU A 12 -12.64 -9.77 3.27
N ILE A 13 -13.37 -10.00 2.21
CA ILE A 13 -13.73 -8.91 1.30
C ILE A 13 -14.81 -8.09 2.00
N ASN A 14 -14.39 -7.01 2.63
CA ASN A 14 -15.31 -6.03 3.14
C ASN A 14 -15.81 -5.15 1.98
N LYS A 15 -16.98 -5.50 1.45
CA LYS A 15 -17.61 -4.77 0.33
C LYS A 15 -18.02 -3.34 0.68
N LYS A 16 -17.96 -2.97 1.96
CA LYS A 16 -18.28 -1.62 2.42
C LYS A 16 -17.27 -0.59 1.92
N TYR A 17 -16.01 -0.99 1.76
CA TYR A 17 -14.93 -0.10 1.33
C TYR A 17 -14.45 -0.49 -0.05
N SER A 18 -14.21 0.51 -0.89
CA SER A 18 -13.59 0.29 -2.20
C SER A 18 -12.72 1.48 -2.58
N ILE A 19 -11.70 1.21 -3.39
CA ILE A 19 -10.82 2.22 -3.96
C ILE A 19 -10.84 2.06 -5.47
N VAL A 20 -11.17 3.14 -6.16
CA VAL A 20 -11.08 3.22 -7.62
C VAL A 20 -9.94 4.15 -7.97
N VAL A 21 -9.03 3.70 -8.82
CA VAL A 21 -7.96 4.54 -9.34
C VAL A 21 -8.46 5.25 -10.58
N ASP A 22 -8.59 6.57 -10.51
CA ASP A 22 -8.89 7.37 -11.67
C ASP A 22 -7.67 7.34 -12.62
N ARG A 23 -7.87 7.00 -13.87
CA ARG A 23 -6.77 6.82 -14.83
C ARG A 23 -5.91 8.07 -15.02
N LYS A 24 -6.46 9.25 -14.80
CA LYS A 24 -5.80 10.55 -14.96
C LYS A 24 -5.87 11.42 -13.71
N GLY A 25 -6.23 10.85 -12.60
CA GLY A 25 -6.49 11.62 -11.39
C GLY A 25 -6.22 10.87 -10.09
N PRO A 26 -6.98 11.19 -9.05
CA PRO A 26 -6.74 10.71 -7.70
C PRO A 26 -7.17 9.26 -7.47
N TYR A 27 -6.89 8.76 -6.26
CA TYR A 27 -7.60 7.60 -5.72
C TYR A 27 -8.98 8.03 -5.23
N LEU A 28 -10.02 7.34 -5.66
CA LEU A 28 -11.40 7.58 -5.21
C LEU A 28 -11.76 6.52 -4.17
N VAL A 29 -11.95 6.94 -2.93
CA VAL A 29 -12.18 6.05 -1.80
C VAL A 29 -13.64 6.10 -1.37
N TYR A 30 -14.30 4.96 -1.38
CA TYR A 30 -15.71 4.81 -1.04
C TYR A 30 -15.89 4.10 0.30
N GLY A 31 -16.96 4.42 1.00
CA GLY A 31 -17.37 3.74 2.22
C GLY A 31 -16.88 4.36 3.51
N HIS A 32 -16.19 5.49 3.47
CA HIS A 32 -15.71 6.26 4.64
C HIS A 32 -14.79 5.48 5.57
N PRO A 33 -13.71 4.81 5.05
CA PRO A 33 -12.76 4.15 5.92
C PRO A 33 -12.01 5.16 6.79
N LEU A 34 -11.56 4.72 7.95
CA LEU A 34 -10.70 5.52 8.80
C LEU A 34 -9.35 5.76 8.11
N LEU A 35 -8.95 7.02 8.01
CA LEU A 35 -7.62 7.42 7.53
C LEU A 35 -6.91 8.22 8.62
N LYS A 36 -5.77 7.74 9.06
CA LYS A 36 -4.97 8.43 10.07
C LYS A 36 -3.48 8.36 9.77
N GLN A 37 -2.77 9.32 10.30
CA GLN A 37 -1.31 9.35 10.30
C GLN A 37 -0.78 8.49 11.44
N GLN A 38 0.27 7.73 11.19
CA GLN A 38 1.02 7.01 12.22
C GLN A 38 2.50 7.31 12.10
N PHE A 39 3.15 7.50 13.24
CA PHE A 39 4.60 7.69 13.32
C PHE A 39 5.26 6.42 13.83
N ILE A 40 6.35 6.03 13.19
CA ILE A 40 7.19 4.95 13.67
C ILE A 40 8.01 5.46 14.85
N VAL A 41 7.89 4.79 16.00
CA VAL A 41 8.65 5.10 17.22
C VAL A 41 9.79 4.10 17.33
N GLN A 42 11.01 4.62 17.46
CA GLN A 42 12.21 3.81 17.64
C GLN A 42 12.41 3.47 19.12
N ASN A 43 13.04 2.32 19.36
CA ASN A 43 13.55 1.96 20.68
C ASN A 43 14.93 2.61 20.94
N ASP A 44 15.54 2.34 22.11
CA ASP A 44 16.83 2.91 22.50
C ASP A 44 17.99 2.52 21.58
N GLU A 45 17.83 1.45 20.81
CA GLU A 45 18.83 0.94 19.85
C GLU A 45 18.61 1.51 18.43
N GLY A 46 17.60 2.36 18.24
CA GLY A 46 17.27 2.94 16.95
C GLY A 46 16.44 2.04 16.04
N SER A 47 15.99 0.89 16.51
CA SER A 47 15.14 -0.03 15.76
C SER A 47 13.68 0.40 15.83
N SER A 48 12.94 0.20 14.73
CA SER A 48 11.49 0.43 14.73
C SER A 48 10.80 -0.48 15.74
N TRP A 49 10.01 0.08 16.64
CA TRP A 49 9.47 -0.65 17.78
C TRP A 49 7.96 -0.58 17.91
N SER A 50 7.39 0.60 17.77
CA SER A 50 5.95 0.83 17.97
C SER A 50 5.45 1.94 17.06
N TYR A 51 4.14 2.20 17.12
CA TYR A 51 3.52 3.30 16.40
C TYR A 51 2.89 4.29 17.37
N ARG A 52 2.98 5.56 17.00
CA ARG A 52 2.25 6.65 17.67
C ARG A 52 1.25 7.24 16.68
N ASP A 53 -0.01 7.35 17.10
CA ASP A 53 -1.06 7.95 16.27
C ASP A 53 -0.84 9.45 16.13
N GLY A 54 -1.04 9.94 14.91
CA GLY A 54 -1.03 11.36 14.58
C GLY A 54 -2.42 11.86 14.23
N ILE A 55 -2.50 12.65 13.17
CA ILE A 55 -3.75 13.27 12.72
C ILE A 55 -4.70 12.22 12.15
N GLU A 56 -5.97 12.31 12.53
CA GLU A 56 -7.06 11.61 11.88
C GLU A 56 -7.68 12.54 10.82
N TYR A 57 -7.78 12.03 9.58
CA TYR A 57 -8.28 12.81 8.46
C TYR A 57 -9.75 12.53 8.20
N ASP A 58 -10.48 13.57 7.81
CA ASP A 58 -11.89 13.48 7.44
C ASP A 58 -12.08 12.71 6.13
N MET A 59 -12.88 11.68 6.17
CA MET A 59 -13.24 10.82 5.02
C MET A 59 -14.75 10.83 4.75
N ASN A 60 -15.43 11.94 5.04
CA ASN A 60 -16.90 12.03 4.96
C ASN A 60 -17.45 12.21 3.53
N ASP A 61 -16.59 12.57 2.57
CA ASP A 61 -17.00 12.66 1.17
C ASP A 61 -17.21 11.26 0.56
N GLU A 62 -18.11 11.14 -0.39
CA GLU A 62 -18.40 9.89 -1.10
C GLU A 62 -18.36 10.12 -2.62
N PRO A 63 -17.27 9.79 -3.32
CA PRO A 63 -16.00 9.30 -2.80
C PRO A 63 -15.12 10.40 -2.21
N THR A 64 -14.21 10.05 -1.33
CA THR A 64 -13.10 10.92 -0.93
C THR A 64 -11.96 10.78 -1.93
N ALA A 65 -11.52 11.88 -2.52
CA ALA A 65 -10.43 11.89 -3.49
C ALA A 65 -9.09 12.11 -2.81
N LEU A 66 -8.21 11.11 -2.87
CA LEU A 66 -6.86 11.20 -2.30
C LEU A 66 -5.80 11.46 -3.37
N CYS A 67 -4.85 12.30 -3.04
CA CYS A 67 -3.77 12.70 -3.93
C CYS A 67 -2.95 11.49 -4.42
N ARG A 68 -2.80 11.37 -5.75
CA ARG A 68 -1.97 10.35 -6.39
C ARG A 68 -0.75 10.93 -7.10
N CYS A 69 -0.84 12.18 -7.53
CA CYS A 69 0.26 12.84 -8.24
C CYS A 69 1.40 13.35 -7.34
N GLY A 70 1.14 13.46 -6.03
CA GLY A 70 2.10 13.96 -5.06
C GLY A 70 2.23 15.47 -4.95
N ALA A 71 1.52 16.24 -5.79
CA ALA A 71 1.66 17.69 -5.88
C ALA A 71 0.54 18.49 -5.18
N SER A 72 -0.44 17.82 -4.57
CA SER A 72 -1.52 18.50 -3.85
C SER A 72 -0.98 19.39 -2.72
N ALA A 73 -1.51 20.60 -2.63
CA ALA A 73 -1.27 21.51 -1.50
C ALA A 73 -2.12 21.19 -0.27
N ASN A 74 -3.14 20.34 -0.43
CA ASN A 74 -4.07 19.95 0.63
C ASN A 74 -4.02 18.44 0.92
N LYS A 75 -2.83 17.88 1.04
CA LYS A 75 -2.67 16.45 1.32
C LYS A 75 -3.38 16.04 2.63
N PRO A 76 -3.97 14.86 2.67
CA PRO A 76 -3.91 13.77 1.69
C PRO A 76 -4.89 13.89 0.51
N TYR A 77 -5.69 14.93 0.46
CA TYR A 77 -6.77 15.10 -0.53
C TYR A 77 -6.24 15.57 -1.89
N CYS A 78 -6.95 15.21 -2.94
CA CYS A 78 -6.73 15.76 -4.27
C CYS A 78 -7.26 17.20 -4.34
N ASP A 79 -6.46 18.11 -4.88
CA ASP A 79 -6.84 19.49 -5.13
C ASP A 79 -6.80 19.89 -6.61
N GLY A 80 -6.62 18.91 -7.52
CA GLY A 80 -6.52 19.15 -8.96
C GLY A 80 -5.12 19.52 -9.43
N ALA A 81 -4.10 19.50 -8.57
CA ALA A 81 -2.73 19.86 -8.93
C ALA A 81 -2.16 19.00 -10.06
N HIS A 82 -2.64 17.77 -10.24
CA HIS A 82 -2.21 16.88 -11.32
C HIS A 82 -2.49 17.46 -12.72
N LEU A 83 -3.44 18.36 -12.87
CA LEU A 83 -3.74 19.02 -14.14
C LEU A 83 -2.69 20.04 -14.55
N ASN A 84 -1.86 20.51 -13.59
CA ASN A 84 -0.84 21.54 -13.78
C ASN A 84 0.59 21.01 -13.65
N THR A 85 0.76 19.71 -13.62
CA THR A 85 2.08 19.06 -13.50
C THR A 85 2.32 18.11 -14.66
N ASN A 86 3.59 17.75 -14.88
CA ASN A 86 3.98 16.73 -15.88
C ASN A 86 3.91 15.31 -15.32
N TRP A 87 3.03 15.08 -14.37
CA TRP A 87 2.85 13.78 -13.78
C TRP A 87 2.34 12.74 -14.79
N ASP A 88 2.98 11.59 -14.85
CA ASP A 88 2.55 10.47 -15.67
C ASP A 88 1.58 9.58 -14.87
N PRO A 89 0.30 9.54 -15.24
CA PRO A 89 -0.71 8.75 -14.51
C PRO A 89 -0.72 7.26 -14.87
N THR A 90 0.16 6.81 -15.76
CA THR A 90 0.18 5.42 -16.23
C THR A 90 0.29 4.44 -15.05
N LEU A 91 -0.62 3.46 -15.01
CA LEU A 91 -0.59 2.42 -13.99
C LEU A 91 0.51 1.41 -14.33
N THR A 92 1.44 1.23 -13.41
CA THR A 92 2.58 0.32 -13.55
C THR A 92 2.40 -1.00 -12.80
N ALA A 93 1.45 -1.03 -11.86
CA ALA A 93 1.12 -2.25 -11.13
C ALA A 93 0.41 -3.25 -12.05
N ASP A 94 0.65 -4.52 -11.81
CA ASP A 94 -0.03 -5.61 -12.49
C ASP A 94 -0.66 -6.59 -11.48
N ASN A 95 -1.40 -7.58 -12.00
CA ASN A 95 -2.05 -8.62 -11.20
C ASN A 95 -1.32 -9.97 -11.31
N ILE A 96 -0.07 -9.98 -11.73
CA ILE A 96 0.72 -11.19 -11.80
C ILE A 96 0.93 -11.75 -10.39
N PRO A 97 0.70 -13.04 -10.15
CA PRO A 97 0.95 -13.63 -8.83
C PRO A 97 2.37 -13.35 -8.35
N LEU A 98 2.50 -12.89 -7.11
CA LEU A 98 3.76 -12.39 -6.56
C LEU A 98 4.88 -13.42 -6.59
N LEU A 99 4.57 -14.69 -6.35
CA LEU A 99 5.54 -15.78 -6.29
C LEU A 99 5.81 -16.47 -7.64
N LYS A 100 5.20 -16.01 -8.73
CA LYS A 100 5.34 -16.63 -10.05
C LYS A 100 6.79 -16.69 -10.52
N ASP A 101 7.55 -15.63 -10.29
CA ASP A 101 8.95 -15.50 -10.72
C ASP A 101 9.93 -15.59 -9.56
N ALA A 102 9.49 -16.15 -8.42
CA ALA A 102 10.33 -16.27 -7.25
C ALA A 102 11.35 -17.39 -7.42
N ASP A 103 12.58 -17.10 -7.01
CA ASP A 103 13.63 -18.11 -6.89
C ASP A 103 13.43 -18.90 -5.60
N VAL A 104 13.70 -20.19 -5.68
CA VAL A 104 13.61 -21.10 -4.54
C VAL A 104 15.01 -21.51 -4.13
N VAL A 105 15.36 -21.23 -2.89
CA VAL A 105 16.65 -21.63 -2.30
C VAL A 105 16.39 -22.65 -1.21
N ASP A 106 16.89 -23.89 -1.43
CA ASP A 106 16.73 -24.97 -0.48
C ASP A 106 17.73 -24.87 0.66
N GLY A 107 17.26 -24.90 1.88
CA GLY A 107 18.06 -25.07 3.09
C GLY A 107 17.91 -26.46 3.70
N PRO A 108 18.61 -26.74 4.82
CA PRO A 108 18.53 -28.06 5.49
C PRO A 108 17.14 -28.40 6.01
N THR A 109 16.37 -27.40 6.46
CA THR A 109 15.05 -27.56 7.04
C THR A 109 14.04 -26.55 6.53
N LEU A 110 14.48 -25.49 5.88
CA LEU A 110 13.66 -24.39 5.38
C LEU A 110 13.94 -24.15 3.91
N GLU A 111 12.92 -23.70 3.22
CA GLU A 111 12.98 -23.25 1.85
C GLU A 111 12.72 -21.75 1.80
N LEU A 112 13.60 -21.00 1.14
CA LEU A 112 13.42 -19.58 0.92
C LEU A 112 12.89 -19.35 -0.48
N THR A 113 11.74 -18.71 -0.57
CA THR A 113 11.17 -18.26 -1.84
C THR A 113 11.28 -16.76 -1.92
N ASP A 114 12.10 -16.24 -2.83
CA ASP A 114 12.43 -14.83 -2.88
C ASP A 114 12.66 -14.33 -4.31
N ASN A 115 12.56 -13.03 -4.48
CA ASN A 115 12.99 -12.31 -5.66
C ASN A 115 13.37 -10.89 -5.25
N GLU A 116 14.41 -10.33 -5.83
CA GLU A 116 14.88 -8.97 -5.50
C GLU A 116 13.80 -7.89 -5.65
N LYS A 117 12.86 -8.06 -6.58
CA LYS A 117 11.74 -7.13 -6.78
C LYS A 117 10.74 -7.09 -5.62
N TYR A 118 10.78 -8.06 -4.71
CA TYR A 118 9.90 -8.12 -3.54
C TYR A 118 10.46 -7.33 -2.34
N CYS A 119 11.68 -6.89 -2.41
CA CYS A 119 12.28 -6.08 -1.36
C CYS A 119 11.66 -4.69 -1.32
N ALA A 120 10.95 -4.37 -0.25
CA ALA A 120 10.35 -3.06 -0.04
C ALA A 120 11.28 -2.08 0.69
N PHE A 121 12.37 -2.57 1.26
CA PHE A 121 13.24 -1.80 2.16
C PHE A 121 14.02 -0.69 1.44
N ALA A 122 14.45 -0.92 0.23
CA ALA A 122 15.30 0.00 -0.52
C ALA A 122 14.56 0.77 -1.62
N ARG A 123 13.25 0.79 -1.61
CA ARG A 123 12.42 1.41 -2.67
C ARG A 123 11.56 2.53 -2.14
#